data_90ed14484d1cf1038fed0e6e9d93a5bd
#
_entry.id   90ed14484d1cf1038fed0e6e9d93a5bd
#
_cell.length_a   1.000
_cell.length_b   1.000
_cell.length_c   1.000
_cell.angle_alpha   90.00
_cell.angle_beta   90.00
_cell.angle_gamma   90.00
#
_symmetry.space_group_name_H-M   'P 1'
#
loop_
_entity.id
_entity.type
_entity.pdbx_description
1 polymer ?
#
loop_
_entity_poly.entity_id
_entity_poly.type
_entity_poly.pdbx_seq_one_letter_code
_entity_poly.pdbx_strand_id
1 'polypeptide(L)'
;MATLGAKTRHRCFISYHHSDEDEVQDFISRFDHDRDVFISRGIGAGMAGDIIDSSDASYIMRRIREKYMAGTTVTIVMIGRCTWSRRYVDWEVAASLRNNPTSGRSGLMAVTLPSVADSTRQLPPRVADNHDGIKGYARWWKYPQSVEALGELIDAAYELRSADHLVDNSRRLFSYNRQCG
;
A
#
# COMPACT_ATOMS: atom_id res chain seq x y z
N MET A 1 16.45 -11.94 -32.95
CA MET A 1 15.88 -12.57 -31.76
C MET A 1 15.81 -11.49 -30.67
N ALA A 2 14.63 -10.95 -30.40
CA ALA A 2 14.46 -10.02 -29.31
C ALA A 2 14.55 -10.80 -28.00
N THR A 3 15.57 -10.52 -27.19
CA THR A 3 15.63 -10.95 -25.81
C THR A 3 14.44 -10.34 -25.09
N LEU A 4 13.46 -11.15 -24.73
CA LEU A 4 12.43 -10.80 -23.76
C LEU A 4 13.18 -10.40 -22.47
N GLY A 5 13.34 -9.10 -22.24
CA GLY A 5 13.93 -8.60 -21.02
C GLY A 5 13.18 -9.18 -19.83
N ALA A 6 13.90 -9.75 -18.89
CA ALA A 6 13.31 -10.27 -17.66
C ALA A 6 12.49 -9.14 -17.02
N LYS A 7 11.17 -9.36 -16.85
CA LYS A 7 10.26 -8.38 -16.26
C LYS A 7 10.75 -8.09 -14.83
N THR A 8 11.01 -6.83 -14.52
CA THR A 8 11.50 -6.44 -13.18
C THR A 8 10.44 -6.80 -12.14
N ARG A 9 10.85 -7.54 -11.11
CA ARG A 9 9.99 -7.84 -9.96
C ARG A 9 10.14 -6.75 -8.91
N HIS A 10 9.03 -6.16 -8.50
CA HIS A 10 9.00 -5.22 -7.41
C HIS A 10 8.57 -5.91 -6.11
N ARG A 11 9.26 -5.62 -5.02
CA ARG A 11 8.84 -6.04 -3.70
C ARG A 11 7.73 -5.13 -3.22
N CYS A 12 6.53 -5.68 -3.04
CA CYS A 12 5.36 -4.94 -2.61
C CYS A 12 5.03 -5.22 -1.14
N PHE A 13 4.70 -4.16 -0.42
CA PHE A 13 4.06 -4.24 0.89
C PHE A 13 2.55 -4.11 0.69
N ILE A 14 1.76 -5.00 1.30
CA ILE A 14 0.30 -4.98 1.19
C ILE A 14 -0.29 -4.49 2.51
N SER A 15 -0.99 -3.36 2.45
CA SER A 15 -1.71 -2.75 3.58
C SER A 15 -3.21 -3.01 3.42
N TYR A 16 -3.87 -3.54 4.44
CA TYR A 16 -5.28 -3.90 4.39
C TYR A 16 -5.91 -3.96 5.79
N HIS A 17 -7.24 -4.01 5.85
CA HIS A 17 -7.97 -4.30 7.07
C HIS A 17 -8.12 -5.81 7.26
N HIS A 18 -7.91 -6.30 8.48
CA HIS A 18 -7.92 -7.74 8.78
C HIS A 18 -9.24 -8.45 8.42
N SER A 19 -10.37 -7.73 8.38
CA SER A 19 -11.63 -8.31 7.93
C SER A 19 -11.64 -8.69 6.45
N ASP A 20 -10.68 -8.20 5.69
CA ASP A 20 -10.56 -8.44 4.25
C ASP A 20 -9.48 -9.50 3.95
N GLU A 21 -8.99 -10.19 4.99
CA GLU A 21 -7.87 -11.15 4.92
C GLU A 21 -8.06 -12.20 3.82
N ASP A 22 -9.23 -12.80 3.74
CA ASP A 22 -9.50 -13.88 2.77
C ASP A 22 -9.34 -13.38 1.32
N GLU A 23 -9.93 -12.23 0.99
CA GLU A 23 -9.79 -11.64 -0.35
C GLU A 23 -8.35 -11.20 -0.65
N VAL A 24 -7.61 -10.76 0.38
CA VAL A 24 -6.20 -10.39 0.23
C VAL A 24 -5.34 -11.63 0.00
N GLN A 25 -5.60 -12.74 0.69
CA GLN A 25 -4.90 -14.00 0.45
C GLN A 25 -5.19 -14.56 -0.95
N ASP A 26 -6.44 -14.45 -1.43
CA ASP A 26 -6.79 -14.78 -2.81
C ASP A 26 -6.02 -13.92 -3.83
N PHE A 27 -5.90 -12.62 -3.55
CA PHE A 27 -5.10 -11.72 -4.37
C PHE A 27 -3.62 -12.15 -4.40
N ILE A 28 -3.03 -12.44 -3.25
CA ILE A 28 -1.63 -12.88 -3.13
C ILE A 28 -1.43 -14.19 -3.88
N SER A 29 -2.27 -15.20 -3.66
CA SER A 29 -2.19 -16.48 -4.35
C SER A 29 -2.28 -16.32 -5.85
N ARG A 30 -3.22 -15.49 -6.32
CA ARG A 30 -3.44 -15.28 -7.76
C ARG A 30 -2.29 -14.58 -8.45
N PHE A 31 -1.69 -13.59 -7.80
CA PHE A 31 -0.75 -12.68 -8.48
C PHE A 31 0.71 -12.85 -8.05
N ASP A 32 0.99 -13.37 -6.87
CA ASP A 32 2.36 -13.57 -6.39
C ASP A 32 2.80 -15.02 -6.46
N HIS A 33 2.18 -15.90 -5.68
CA HIS A 33 2.63 -17.30 -5.58
C HIS A 33 2.50 -18.07 -6.88
N ASP A 34 1.39 -17.89 -7.60
CA ASP A 34 1.09 -18.66 -8.80
C ASP A 34 1.74 -18.08 -10.06
N ARG A 35 1.97 -16.77 -10.08
CA ARG A 35 2.36 -16.04 -11.29
C ARG A 35 3.67 -15.30 -11.20
N ASP A 36 4.28 -15.26 -10.04
CA ASP A 36 5.60 -14.66 -9.82
C ASP A 36 5.68 -13.18 -10.26
N VAL A 37 4.61 -12.40 -10.00
CA VAL A 37 4.49 -11.00 -10.42
C VAL A 37 5.27 -10.08 -9.50
N PHE A 38 5.16 -10.28 -8.20
CA PHE A 38 5.85 -9.50 -7.17
C PHE A 38 6.10 -10.36 -5.92
N ILE A 39 6.92 -9.85 -5.01
CA ILE A 39 7.12 -10.45 -3.69
C ILE A 39 6.29 -9.67 -2.69
N SER A 40 5.21 -10.26 -2.18
CA SER A 40 4.34 -9.62 -1.21
C SER A 40 4.91 -9.70 0.21
N ARG A 41 4.66 -8.66 0.99
CA ARG A 41 4.88 -8.64 2.43
C ARG A 41 3.76 -7.84 3.07
N GLY A 42 2.99 -8.46 3.91
CA GLY A 42 1.90 -7.84 4.66
C GLY A 42 2.08 -8.04 6.15
N ILE A 43 1.49 -7.17 6.95
CA ILE A 43 1.50 -7.28 8.42
C ILE A 43 0.20 -7.90 8.92
N GLY A 44 -0.88 -7.72 8.19
CA GLY A 44 -2.20 -8.08 8.69
C GLY A 44 -2.52 -7.36 10.00
N ALA A 45 -3.06 -8.09 10.98
CA ALA A 45 -3.36 -7.55 12.30
C ALA A 45 -2.17 -7.58 13.29
N GLY A 46 -0.99 -8.02 12.85
CA GLY A 46 0.15 -8.36 13.73
C GLY A 46 1.16 -7.24 14.00
N MET A 47 0.71 -5.97 14.15
CA MET A 47 1.64 -4.88 14.47
C MET A 47 2.22 -5.02 15.89
N ALA A 48 3.53 -4.79 16.04
CA ALA A 48 4.23 -4.96 17.31
C ALA A 48 3.80 -3.95 18.38
N GLY A 49 3.77 -4.39 19.64
CA GLY A 49 3.32 -3.59 20.77
C GLY A 49 4.14 -2.31 20.99
N ASP A 50 5.46 -2.34 20.77
CA ASP A 50 6.33 -1.16 20.88
C ASP A 50 5.94 -0.03 19.90
N ILE A 51 5.37 -0.40 18.75
CA ILE A 51 4.85 0.56 17.77
C ILE A 51 3.47 1.07 18.20
N ILE A 52 2.60 0.14 18.63
CA ILE A 52 1.21 0.45 19.02
C ILE A 52 1.15 1.42 20.18
N ASP A 53 2.04 1.24 21.16
CA ASP A 53 2.04 2.00 22.42
C ASP A 53 2.81 3.32 22.32
N SER A 54 3.48 3.59 21.20
CA SER A 54 4.21 4.83 20.98
C SER A 54 3.27 5.99 20.63
N SER A 55 3.59 7.19 21.15
CA SER A 55 3.00 8.47 20.72
C SER A 55 3.89 9.27 19.78
N ASP A 56 5.12 8.80 19.51
CA ASP A 56 6.06 9.47 18.61
C ASP A 56 5.83 9.00 17.15
N ALA A 57 5.25 9.89 16.34
CA ALA A 57 4.96 9.62 14.93
C ALA A 57 6.22 9.25 14.12
N SER A 58 7.35 9.90 14.38
CA SER A 58 8.61 9.60 13.70
C SER A 58 9.14 8.22 14.06
N TYR A 59 9.04 7.84 15.33
CA TYR A 59 9.38 6.51 15.79
C TYR A 59 8.50 5.45 15.13
N ILE A 60 7.18 5.63 15.17
CA ILE A 60 6.20 4.71 14.58
C ILE A 60 6.52 4.46 13.10
N MET A 61 6.62 5.53 12.30
CA MET A 61 6.89 5.40 10.86
C MET A 61 8.23 4.72 10.57
N ARG A 62 9.28 5.06 11.33
CA ARG A 62 10.60 4.44 11.19
C ARG A 62 10.55 2.95 11.50
N ARG A 63 9.92 2.56 12.62
CA ARG A 63 9.83 1.15 13.03
C ARG A 63 9.01 0.30 12.07
N ILE A 64 7.91 0.84 11.54
CA ILE A 64 7.13 0.16 10.51
C ILE A 64 7.99 -0.09 9.27
N ARG A 65 8.73 0.90 8.79
CA ARG A 65 9.61 0.70 7.64
C ARG A 65 10.70 -0.32 7.89
N GLU A 66 11.39 -0.23 9.03
CA GLU A 66 12.49 -1.15 9.37
C GLU A 66 11.99 -2.58 9.54
N LYS A 67 10.89 -2.79 10.25
CA LYS A 67 10.42 -4.12 10.65
C LYS A 67 9.61 -4.81 9.56
N TYR A 68 8.76 -4.08 8.86
CA TYR A 68 7.76 -4.67 7.95
C TYR A 68 7.97 -4.33 6.48
N MET A 69 8.52 -3.17 6.17
CA MET A 69 8.69 -2.70 4.79
C MET A 69 10.13 -2.82 4.26
N ALA A 70 11.00 -3.48 5.01
CA ALA A 70 12.40 -3.63 4.60
C ALA A 70 12.50 -4.28 3.21
N GLY A 71 13.15 -3.59 2.28
CA GLY A 71 13.34 -4.04 0.91
C GLY A 71 12.10 -3.97 0.02
N THR A 72 10.97 -3.40 0.48
CA THR A 72 9.81 -3.13 -0.37
C THR A 72 9.93 -1.78 -1.05
N THR A 73 9.41 -1.67 -2.26
CA THR A 73 9.51 -0.48 -3.10
C THR A 73 8.15 0.11 -3.52
N VAL A 74 7.09 -0.68 -3.39
CA VAL A 74 5.72 -0.26 -3.67
C VAL A 74 4.83 -0.69 -2.51
N THR A 75 3.87 0.16 -2.13
CA THR A 75 2.82 -0.16 -1.18
C THR A 75 1.49 -0.24 -1.92
N ILE A 76 0.81 -1.37 -1.77
CA ILE A 76 -0.53 -1.62 -2.30
C ILE A 76 -1.51 -1.56 -1.14
N VAL A 77 -2.43 -0.61 -1.17
CA VAL A 77 -3.52 -0.52 -0.18
C VAL A 77 -4.75 -1.20 -0.75
N MET A 78 -5.16 -2.31 -0.12
CA MET A 78 -6.36 -3.04 -0.53
C MET A 78 -7.59 -2.37 0.07
N ILE A 79 -8.45 -1.85 -0.79
CA ILE A 79 -9.63 -1.07 -0.39
C ILE A 79 -10.83 -2.00 -0.22
N GLY A 80 -11.11 -2.34 1.02
CA GLY A 80 -12.34 -2.95 1.47
C GLY A 80 -13.31 -1.92 2.08
N ARG A 81 -14.39 -2.39 2.71
CA ARG A 81 -15.44 -1.53 3.27
C ARG A 81 -14.94 -0.54 4.33
N CYS A 82 -14.06 -1.00 5.22
CA CYS A 82 -13.63 -0.26 6.40
C CYS A 82 -12.14 0.14 6.39
N THR A 83 -11.41 -0.13 5.31
CA THR A 83 -9.97 0.17 5.21
C THR A 83 -9.66 1.64 5.51
N TRP A 84 -10.52 2.56 5.05
CA TRP A 84 -10.39 4.00 5.23
C TRP A 84 -10.34 4.46 6.70
N SER A 85 -10.91 3.66 7.59
CA SER A 85 -11.10 4.01 9.00
C SER A 85 -10.02 3.43 9.93
N ARG A 86 -9.07 2.68 9.40
CA ARG A 86 -8.13 1.91 10.22
C ARG A 86 -6.85 2.67 10.53
N ARG A 87 -6.52 2.75 11.84
CA ARG A 87 -5.32 3.42 12.36
C ARG A 87 -4.04 2.84 11.76
N TYR A 88 -3.93 1.52 11.71
CA TYR A 88 -2.71 0.88 11.23
C TYR A 88 -2.50 1.05 9.74
N VAL A 89 -3.57 1.07 8.94
CA VAL A 89 -3.49 1.41 7.52
C VAL A 89 -2.96 2.83 7.32
N ASP A 90 -3.45 3.81 8.10
CA ASP A 90 -2.92 5.19 8.05
C ASP A 90 -1.43 5.23 8.40
N TRP A 91 -1.00 4.48 9.42
CA TRP A 91 0.39 4.43 9.85
C TRP A 91 1.31 3.77 8.81
N GLU A 92 0.84 2.70 8.18
CA GLU A 92 1.56 2.00 7.11
C GLU A 92 1.72 2.89 5.88
N VAL A 93 0.66 3.59 5.48
CA VAL A 93 0.73 4.56 4.38
C VAL A 93 1.68 5.72 4.72
N ALA A 94 1.61 6.26 5.95
CA ALA A 94 2.52 7.31 6.41
C ALA A 94 3.99 6.85 6.37
N ALA A 95 4.26 5.62 6.81
CA ALA A 95 5.59 5.02 6.76
C ALA A 95 6.07 4.84 5.31
N SER A 96 5.19 4.44 4.40
CA SER A 96 5.48 4.29 2.96
C SER A 96 5.92 5.59 2.31
N LEU A 97 5.25 6.70 2.67
CA LEU A 97 5.51 8.03 2.12
C LEU A 97 6.73 8.71 2.75
N ARG A 98 7.25 8.18 3.86
CA ARG A 98 8.46 8.73 4.49
C ARG A 98 9.67 8.49 3.61
N ASN A 99 10.41 9.54 3.31
CA ASN A 99 11.68 9.40 2.60
C ASN A 99 12.74 8.77 3.55
N ASN A 100 13.27 7.64 3.13
CA ASN A 100 14.33 6.95 3.85
C ASN A 100 15.66 7.19 3.11
N PRO A 101 16.74 7.63 3.78
CA PRO A 101 18.02 7.95 3.12
C PRO A 101 18.60 6.78 2.31
N THR A 102 18.33 5.54 2.73
CA THR A 102 18.90 4.33 2.10
C THR A 102 18.00 3.75 1.02
N SER A 103 16.66 3.73 1.23
CA SER A 103 15.72 3.04 0.34
C SER A 103 14.74 3.97 -0.39
N GLY A 104 14.80 5.27 -0.10
CA GLY A 104 13.82 6.23 -0.59
C GLY A 104 12.42 5.99 0.02
N ARG A 105 11.39 6.50 -0.63
CA ARG A 105 9.99 6.19 -0.27
C ARG A 105 9.44 5.09 -1.17
N SER A 106 8.32 4.49 -0.79
CA SER A 106 7.61 3.51 -1.61
C SER A 106 6.67 4.22 -2.57
N GLY A 107 6.54 3.71 -3.80
CA GLY A 107 5.41 4.05 -4.65
C GLY A 107 4.10 3.64 -3.95
N LEU A 108 3.01 4.38 -4.20
CA LEU A 108 1.74 4.15 -3.52
C LEU A 108 0.63 3.91 -4.52
N MET A 109 -0.10 2.82 -4.36
CA MET A 109 -1.31 2.52 -5.12
C MET A 109 -2.39 1.91 -4.24
N ALA A 110 -3.63 2.12 -4.62
CA ALA A 110 -4.79 1.51 -4.00
C ALA A 110 -5.50 0.61 -5.02
N VAL A 111 -5.98 -0.54 -4.57
CA VAL A 111 -6.74 -1.51 -5.36
C VAL A 111 -8.05 -1.80 -4.66
N THR A 112 -9.16 -1.66 -5.37
CA THR A 112 -10.48 -1.97 -4.83
C THR A 112 -10.71 -3.48 -4.80
N LEU A 113 -11.08 -4.01 -3.64
CA LEU A 113 -11.44 -5.42 -3.48
C LEU A 113 -12.76 -5.76 -4.19
N PRO A 114 -12.94 -7.00 -4.68
CA PRO A 114 -14.17 -7.42 -5.38
C PRO A 114 -15.43 -7.23 -4.57
N SER A 115 -15.41 -7.52 -3.26
CA SER A 115 -16.56 -7.40 -2.36
C SER A 115 -17.17 -5.99 -2.27
N VAL A 116 -16.40 -4.96 -2.61
CA VAL A 116 -16.85 -3.56 -2.57
C VAL A 116 -16.81 -2.89 -3.94
N ALA A 117 -16.65 -3.65 -5.02
CA ALA A 117 -16.54 -3.10 -6.38
C ALA A 117 -17.74 -2.23 -6.78
N ASP A 118 -18.95 -2.63 -6.39
CA ASP A 118 -20.21 -1.98 -6.72
C ASP A 118 -20.82 -1.14 -5.58
N SER A 119 -20.07 -0.95 -4.48
CA SER A 119 -20.53 -0.18 -3.33
C SER A 119 -19.85 1.19 -3.22
N THR A 120 -20.37 2.05 -2.34
CA THR A 120 -19.70 3.30 -1.98
C THR A 120 -18.39 2.98 -1.28
N ARG A 121 -17.30 3.49 -1.81
CA ARG A 121 -15.93 3.25 -1.35
C ARG A 121 -15.30 4.55 -0.88
N GLN A 122 -14.45 4.44 0.11
CA GLN A 122 -13.65 5.56 0.58
C GLN A 122 -12.17 5.17 0.61
N LEU A 123 -11.33 6.04 0.10
CA LEU A 123 -9.89 5.93 0.29
C LEU A 123 -9.52 6.26 1.74
N PRO A 124 -8.51 5.60 2.33
CA PRO A 124 -7.86 6.11 3.51
C PRO A 124 -7.47 7.58 3.29
N PRO A 125 -7.74 8.48 4.26
CA PRO A 125 -7.54 9.93 4.05
C PRO A 125 -6.15 10.30 3.55
N ARG A 126 -5.10 9.64 4.03
CA ARG A 126 -3.73 9.89 3.57
C ARG A 126 -3.49 9.42 2.13
N VAL A 127 -4.15 8.36 1.69
CA VAL A 127 -4.14 7.96 0.28
C VAL A 127 -4.87 9.01 -0.56
N ALA A 128 -6.02 9.51 -0.07
CA ALA A 128 -6.79 10.54 -0.75
C ALA A 128 -6.02 11.86 -0.90
N ASP A 129 -5.24 12.28 0.13
CA ASP A 129 -4.38 13.46 0.07
C ASP A 129 -3.32 13.36 -1.05
N ASN A 130 -2.95 12.15 -1.43
CA ASN A 130 -1.95 11.89 -2.47
C ASN A 130 -2.56 11.44 -3.81
N HIS A 131 -3.88 11.38 -3.91
CA HIS A 131 -4.60 10.95 -5.10
C HIS A 131 -5.22 12.11 -5.86
N ASP A 132 -4.81 12.31 -7.10
CA ASP A 132 -5.39 13.26 -8.05
C ASP A 132 -5.48 12.59 -9.43
N GLY A 133 -6.32 11.57 -9.54
CA GLY A 133 -6.42 10.77 -10.75
C GLY A 133 -5.05 10.26 -11.24
N ILE A 134 -4.71 10.59 -12.49
CA ILE A 134 -3.41 10.23 -13.07
C ILE A 134 -2.29 11.23 -12.76
N LYS A 135 -2.58 12.33 -12.08
CA LYS A 135 -1.60 13.39 -11.77
C LYS A 135 -1.03 13.27 -10.37
N GLY A 136 -1.74 12.63 -9.43
CA GLY A 136 -1.31 12.48 -8.04
C GLY A 136 -0.17 11.47 -7.87
N TYR A 137 0.42 11.45 -6.67
CA TYR A 137 1.42 10.44 -6.29
C TYR A 137 0.81 9.06 -6.16
N ALA A 138 -0.37 8.94 -5.51
CA ALA A 138 -1.10 7.69 -5.35
C ALA A 138 -2.04 7.45 -6.53
N ARG A 139 -2.09 6.22 -7.00
CA ARG A 139 -3.04 5.74 -8.00
C ARG A 139 -4.13 4.90 -7.33
N TRP A 140 -5.36 5.00 -7.84
CA TRP A 140 -6.47 4.17 -7.38
C TRP A 140 -7.08 3.39 -8.54
N TRP A 141 -7.09 2.07 -8.41
CA TRP A 141 -7.44 1.15 -9.46
C TRP A 141 -8.58 0.20 -9.08
N LYS A 142 -9.31 -0.26 -10.06
CA LYS A 142 -10.17 -1.43 -9.94
C LYS A 142 -9.30 -2.67 -9.74
N TYR A 143 -9.90 -3.75 -9.28
CA TYR A 143 -9.23 -5.04 -9.15
C TYR A 143 -8.66 -5.48 -10.50
N PRO A 144 -7.38 -5.81 -10.60
CA PRO A 144 -6.74 -6.17 -11.86
C PRO A 144 -7.28 -7.50 -12.40
N GLN A 145 -7.44 -7.60 -13.72
CA GLN A 145 -7.99 -8.80 -14.36
C GLN A 145 -6.91 -9.80 -14.79
N SER A 146 -5.67 -9.36 -14.92
CA SER A 146 -4.54 -10.20 -15.33
C SER A 146 -3.26 -9.84 -14.60
N VAL A 147 -2.29 -10.75 -14.67
CA VAL A 147 -0.93 -10.59 -14.13
C VAL A 147 -0.22 -9.41 -14.82
N GLU A 148 -0.39 -9.29 -16.12
CA GLU A 148 0.21 -8.21 -16.90
C GLU A 148 -0.34 -6.85 -16.48
N ALA A 149 -1.68 -6.74 -16.33
CA ALA A 149 -2.33 -5.53 -15.88
C ALA A 149 -1.82 -5.10 -14.50
N LEU A 150 -1.74 -6.03 -13.53
CA LEU A 150 -1.20 -5.70 -12.21
C LEU A 150 0.27 -5.25 -12.29
N GLY A 151 1.09 -5.93 -13.11
CA GLY A 151 2.48 -5.56 -13.31
C GLY A 151 2.64 -4.12 -13.79
N GLU A 152 1.84 -3.70 -14.78
CA GLU A 152 1.85 -2.32 -15.29
C GLU A 152 1.45 -1.30 -14.22
N LEU A 153 0.47 -1.62 -13.36
CA LEU A 153 0.06 -0.75 -12.26
C LEU A 153 1.16 -0.61 -11.20
N ILE A 154 1.86 -1.69 -10.89
CA ILE A 154 2.99 -1.68 -9.95
C ILE A 154 4.16 -0.89 -10.52
N ASP A 155 4.51 -1.10 -11.79
CA ASP A 155 5.57 -0.35 -12.48
C ASP A 155 5.27 1.16 -12.46
N ALA A 156 4.03 1.56 -12.77
CA ALA A 156 3.61 2.96 -12.73
C ALA A 156 3.73 3.58 -11.32
N ALA A 157 3.39 2.83 -10.27
CA ALA A 157 3.57 3.30 -8.90
C ALA A 157 5.07 3.39 -8.52
N TYR A 158 5.86 2.43 -8.97
CA TYR A 158 7.32 2.43 -8.74
C TYR A 158 8.00 3.66 -9.35
N GLU A 159 7.66 4.01 -10.59
CA GLU A 159 8.21 5.18 -11.30
C GLU A 159 7.96 6.50 -10.55
N LEU A 160 6.84 6.61 -9.82
CA LEU A 160 6.50 7.81 -9.05
C LEU A 160 7.31 7.99 -7.75
N ARG A 161 8.14 7.02 -7.36
CA ARG A 161 8.90 7.08 -6.09
C ARG A 161 9.81 8.31 -5.96
N SER A 162 10.31 8.83 -7.07
CA SER A 162 11.17 10.02 -7.13
C SER A 162 10.40 11.34 -7.31
N ALA A 163 9.07 11.30 -7.42
CA ALA A 163 8.24 12.48 -7.60
C ALA A 163 7.90 13.15 -6.25
N ASP A 164 8.93 13.60 -5.53
CA ASP A 164 8.82 14.18 -4.18
C ASP A 164 7.82 15.35 -4.09
N HIS A 165 7.71 16.13 -5.16
CA HIS A 165 6.80 17.28 -5.25
C HIS A 165 5.31 16.92 -5.26
N LEU A 166 4.97 15.63 -5.48
CA LEU A 166 3.59 15.12 -5.47
C LEU A 166 3.19 14.53 -4.11
N VAL A 167 4.12 14.43 -3.15
CA VAL A 167 3.87 13.72 -1.90
C VAL A 167 3.35 14.67 -0.83
N ASP A 168 2.19 14.33 -0.25
CA ASP A 168 1.68 14.94 0.97
C ASP A 168 1.65 13.92 2.12
N ASN A 169 2.51 14.08 3.10
CA ASN A 169 2.55 13.28 4.32
C ASN A 169 2.42 14.17 5.57
N SER A 170 1.79 15.34 5.43
CA SER A 170 1.62 16.34 6.49
C SER A 170 0.54 15.98 7.52
N ARG A 171 -0.40 15.10 7.15
CA ARG A 171 -1.49 14.66 8.02
C ARG A 171 -0.96 14.00 9.29
N ARG A 172 -1.53 14.37 10.46
CA ARG A 172 -1.23 13.67 11.72
C ARG A 172 -1.64 12.20 11.63
N LEU A 173 -0.89 11.33 12.28
CA LEU A 173 -1.24 9.91 12.40
C LEU A 173 -2.56 9.74 13.16
N PHE A 174 -3.36 8.76 12.75
CA PHE A 174 -4.55 8.39 13.49
C PHE A 174 -4.20 7.90 14.88
N SER A 175 -4.86 8.44 15.91
CA SER A 175 -4.69 7.99 17.30
C SER A 175 -5.52 6.73 17.59
N TYR A 176 -6.62 6.52 16.88
CA TYR A 176 -7.54 5.39 17.04
C TYR A 176 -8.26 5.07 15.72
N ASN A 177 -8.90 3.92 15.67
CA ASN A 177 -9.76 3.57 14.54
C ASN A 177 -10.99 4.48 14.51
N ARG A 178 -11.42 4.89 13.34
CA ARG A 178 -12.68 5.58 13.15
C ARG A 178 -13.83 4.57 13.09
N GLN A 179 -15.03 5.02 13.41
CA GLN A 179 -16.22 4.20 13.29
C GLN A 179 -16.53 3.96 11.81
N CYS A 180 -16.68 2.69 11.45
CA CYS A 180 -17.09 2.24 10.14
C CYS A 180 -18.48 1.62 10.27
N GLY A 181 -19.49 2.29 9.74
CA GLY A 181 -20.90 1.85 9.75
C GLY A 181 -21.24 0.88 8.64
#